data_250151a4cd8466f1521eb5a1c9ab3bac
#
_entry.id   250151a4cd8466f1521eb5a1c9ab3bac
#
_cell.length_a   1.000
_cell.length_b   1.000
_cell.length_c   1.000
_cell.angle_alpha   90.00
_cell.angle_beta   90.00
_cell.angle_gamma   90.00
#
_symmetry.space_group_name_H-M   'P 1'
#
loop_
_entity.id
_entity.type
_entity.pdbx_description
1 polymer ?
#
loop_
_entity_poly.entity_id
_entity_poly.type
_entity_poly.pdbx_seq_one_letter_code
_entity_poly.pdbx_strand_id
1 'polypeptide(L)'
;MLDKKIKSTANEFNLYAKKYLCFKKDRTDLWRAMQYGLVNGGKRIRPFLIIEISKILKIKKHDYMKLALATEMVHAYSLIHDDLPGMDNDDLRRGKPTTHKKY
;
A
#
# COMPACT_ATOMS: atom_id res chain seq x y z
N MET A 1 -18.89 -10.52 -8.98
CA MET A 1 -18.31 -9.67 -10.06
C MET A 1 -17.45 -8.54 -9.52
N LEU A 2 -17.95 -7.73 -8.59
CA LEU A 2 -17.16 -6.66 -7.99
C LEU A 2 -15.94 -7.20 -7.24
N ASP A 3 -16.11 -8.29 -6.49
CA ASP A 3 -15.01 -8.89 -5.72
C ASP A 3 -13.84 -9.31 -6.60
N LYS A 4 -14.11 -9.89 -7.76
CA LYS A 4 -13.08 -10.30 -8.71
C LYS A 4 -12.34 -9.08 -9.27
N LYS A 5 -13.07 -8.01 -9.56
CA LYS A 5 -12.50 -6.79 -10.09
C LYS A 5 -11.60 -6.12 -9.07
N ILE A 6 -12.03 -6.06 -7.82
CA ILE A 6 -11.23 -5.52 -6.72
C ILE A 6 -9.93 -6.32 -6.55
N LYS A 7 -10.03 -7.66 -6.52
CA LYS A 7 -8.86 -8.53 -6.39
C LYS A 7 -7.89 -8.39 -7.56
N SER A 8 -8.41 -8.34 -8.77
CA SER A 8 -7.58 -8.16 -9.97
C SER A 8 -6.83 -6.83 -9.93
N THR A 9 -7.52 -5.76 -9.58
CA THR A 9 -6.90 -4.44 -9.45
C THR A 9 -5.90 -4.41 -8.32
N ALA A 10 -6.19 -5.06 -7.19
CA ALA A 10 -5.26 -5.16 -6.07
C ALA A 10 -3.97 -5.87 -6.48
N ASN A 11 -4.07 -6.97 -7.24
CA ASN A 11 -2.90 -7.69 -7.74
C ASN A 11 -2.06 -6.81 -8.66
N GLU A 12 -2.69 -6.11 -9.59
CA GLU A 12 -2.01 -5.18 -10.50
C GLU A 12 -1.31 -4.06 -9.72
N PHE A 13 -2.01 -3.48 -8.76
CA PHE A 13 -1.46 -2.44 -7.90
C PHE A 13 -0.27 -2.96 -7.09
N ASN A 14 -0.39 -4.14 -6.50
CA ASN A 14 0.67 -4.72 -5.68
C ASN A 14 1.94 -4.98 -6.49
N LEU A 15 1.79 -5.46 -7.73
CA LEU A 15 2.93 -5.63 -8.64
C LEU A 15 3.59 -4.30 -8.96
N TYR A 16 2.79 -3.28 -9.23
CA TYR A 16 3.30 -1.94 -9.50
C TYR A 16 4.06 -1.39 -8.29
N ALA A 17 3.49 -1.49 -7.11
CA ALA A 17 4.10 -0.99 -5.87
C ALA A 17 5.44 -1.70 -5.60
N LYS A 18 5.49 -3.01 -5.76
CA LYS A 18 6.73 -3.77 -5.58
C LYS A 18 7.81 -3.34 -6.56
N LYS A 19 7.46 -3.19 -7.83
CA LYS A 19 8.42 -2.74 -8.85
C LYS A 19 8.94 -1.33 -8.54
N TYR A 20 8.05 -0.43 -8.17
CA TYR A 20 8.44 0.94 -7.85
C TYR A 20 9.40 1.00 -6.67
N LEU A 21 9.12 0.24 -5.61
CA LEU A 21 9.95 0.22 -4.41
C LEU A 21 11.27 -0.53 -4.63
N CYS A 22 11.24 -1.65 -5.36
CA CYS A 22 12.44 -2.42 -5.65
C CYS A 22 13.41 -1.69 -6.57
N PHE A 23 12.95 -0.68 -7.29
CA PHE A 23 13.79 0.11 -8.18
C PHE A 23 14.85 0.92 -7.41
N LYS A 24 14.55 1.30 -6.17
CA LYS A 24 15.52 1.98 -5.30
C LYS A 24 16.29 0.91 -4.52
N LYS A 25 17.59 0.85 -4.77
CA LYS A 25 18.48 -0.14 -4.14
C LYS A 25 18.88 0.21 -2.71
N ASP A 26 18.05 0.96 -2.01
CA ASP A 26 18.31 1.28 -0.61
C ASP A 26 17.96 0.05 0.23
N ARG A 27 18.92 -0.40 1.05
CA ARG A 27 18.78 -1.57 1.91
C ARG A 27 18.81 -1.22 3.39
N THR A 28 18.59 0.03 3.73
CA THR A 28 18.54 0.46 5.12
C THR A 28 17.32 -0.17 5.83
N ASP A 29 17.39 -0.25 7.15
CA ASP A 29 16.27 -0.75 7.95
C ASP A 29 15.03 0.14 7.78
N LEU A 30 15.23 1.45 7.64
CA LEU A 30 14.14 2.37 7.38
C LEU A 30 13.42 2.03 6.08
N TRP A 31 14.17 1.79 5.00
CA TRP A 31 13.59 1.43 3.71
C TRP A 31 12.82 0.11 3.80
N ARG A 32 13.40 -0.88 4.48
CA ARG A 32 12.75 -2.18 4.68
C ARG A 32 11.46 -2.04 5.49
N ALA A 33 11.47 -1.21 6.52
CA ALA A 33 10.27 -0.95 7.32
C ALA A 33 9.19 -0.29 6.48
N MET A 34 9.55 0.68 5.64
CA MET A 34 8.62 1.34 4.72
C MET A 34 8.00 0.34 3.74
N GLN A 35 8.82 -0.51 3.12
CA GLN A 35 8.33 -1.55 2.22
C GLN A 35 7.39 -2.51 2.94
N TYR A 36 7.77 -2.96 4.12
CA TYR A 36 6.96 -3.88 4.91
C TYR A 36 5.58 -3.28 5.21
N GLY A 37 5.53 -2.03 5.64
CA GLY A 37 4.27 -1.36 5.97
C GLY A 37 3.37 -1.18 4.75
N LEU A 38 3.94 -0.97 3.57
CA LEU A 38 3.17 -0.74 2.35
C LEU A 38 2.73 -2.04 1.68
N VAL A 39 3.62 -3.03 1.55
CA VAL A 39 3.35 -4.23 0.74
C VAL A 39 2.70 -5.37 1.51
N ASN A 40 2.43 -5.18 2.78
CA ASN A 40 2.01 -6.26 3.68
C ASN A 40 0.54 -6.65 3.54
N GLY A 41 -0.08 -6.38 2.42
CA GLY A 41 -1.43 -6.83 2.13
C GLY A 41 -2.49 -5.75 2.30
N GLY A 42 -3.73 -6.19 2.42
CA GLY A 42 -4.89 -5.31 2.47
C GLY A 42 -5.71 -5.38 1.19
N LYS A 43 -6.93 -4.87 1.24
CA LYS A 43 -7.87 -4.97 0.12
C LYS A 43 -7.59 -3.98 -1.01
N ARG A 44 -6.79 -2.96 -0.74
CA ARG A 44 -6.44 -1.91 -1.71
C ARG A 44 -7.65 -1.17 -2.28
N ILE A 45 -8.63 -0.89 -1.40
CA ILE A 45 -9.87 -0.23 -1.82
C ILE A 45 -9.62 1.19 -2.33
N ARG A 46 -8.73 1.95 -1.66
CA ARG A 46 -8.42 3.32 -2.07
C ARG A 46 -7.76 3.38 -3.44
N PRO A 47 -6.71 2.58 -3.72
CA PRO A 47 -6.18 2.48 -5.08
C PRO A 47 -7.22 2.04 -6.10
N PHE A 48 -8.09 1.08 -5.75
CA PHE A 48 -9.15 0.62 -6.64
C PHE A 48 -10.05 1.77 -7.07
N LEU A 49 -10.51 2.60 -6.13
CA LEU A 49 -11.37 3.73 -6.43
C LEU A 49 -10.66 4.74 -7.34
N ILE A 50 -9.41 5.05 -7.06
CA ILE A 50 -8.63 5.98 -7.87
C ILE A 50 -8.48 5.46 -9.30
N ILE A 51 -8.13 4.18 -9.44
CA ILE A 51 -7.92 3.55 -10.75
C ILE A 51 -9.22 3.56 -11.56
N GLU A 52 -10.33 3.16 -10.95
CA GLU A 52 -11.61 3.09 -11.66
C GLU A 52 -12.12 4.47 -12.08
N ILE A 53 -12.06 5.46 -11.19
CA ILE A 53 -12.47 6.83 -11.51
C ILE A 53 -11.54 7.41 -12.59
N SER A 54 -10.25 7.16 -12.49
CA SER A 54 -9.28 7.65 -13.48
C SER A 54 -9.53 7.07 -14.87
N LYS A 55 -9.92 5.80 -14.96
CA LYS A 55 -10.29 5.18 -16.23
C LYS A 55 -11.52 5.87 -16.84
N ILE A 56 -12.52 6.20 -16.03
CA ILE A 56 -13.72 6.92 -16.47
C ILE A 56 -13.33 8.28 -17.02
N LEU A 57 -12.41 8.97 -16.35
CA LEU A 57 -11.94 10.30 -16.76
C LEU A 57 -10.86 10.25 -17.84
N LYS A 58 -10.50 9.06 -18.32
CA LYS A 58 -9.49 8.85 -19.37
C LYS A 58 -8.11 9.40 -19.00
N ILE A 59 -7.76 9.32 -17.73
CA ILE A 59 -6.43 9.68 -17.24
C ILE A 59 -5.45 8.56 -17.60
N LYS A 60 -4.22 8.94 -17.97
CA LYS A 60 -3.19 8.00 -18.37
C LYS A 60 -2.79 7.07 -17.21
N LYS A 61 -2.57 5.80 -17.53
CA LYS A 61 -2.18 4.79 -16.53
C LYS A 61 -0.94 5.18 -15.75
N HIS A 62 0.07 5.75 -16.42
CA HIS A 62 1.29 6.21 -15.78
C HIS A 62 0.99 7.19 -14.63
N ASP A 63 0.06 8.12 -14.87
CA ASP A 63 -0.29 9.14 -13.88
C ASP A 63 -1.18 8.59 -12.78
N TYR A 64 -2.21 7.82 -13.10
CA TYR A 64 -3.12 7.34 -12.07
C TYR A 64 -2.50 6.26 -11.18
N MET A 65 -1.55 5.47 -11.69
CA MET A 65 -0.87 4.48 -10.84
C MET A 65 0.01 5.15 -9.81
N LYS A 66 0.67 6.26 -10.15
CA LYS A 66 1.43 7.06 -9.17
C LYS A 66 0.54 7.66 -8.11
N LEU A 67 -0.61 8.19 -8.52
CA LEU A 67 -1.57 8.75 -7.57
C LEU A 67 -2.12 7.67 -6.64
N ALA A 68 -2.45 6.51 -7.17
CA ALA A 68 -2.91 5.38 -6.38
C ALA A 68 -1.86 4.95 -5.36
N LEU A 69 -0.59 4.87 -5.79
CA LEU A 69 0.51 4.52 -4.89
C LEU A 69 0.70 5.56 -3.79
N ALA A 70 0.70 6.84 -4.14
CA ALA A 70 0.85 7.92 -3.16
C ALA A 70 -0.26 7.88 -2.12
N THR A 71 -1.50 7.67 -2.54
CA THR A 71 -2.65 7.59 -1.65
C THR A 71 -2.53 6.39 -0.70
N GLU A 72 -2.12 5.24 -1.22
CA GLU A 72 -1.94 4.05 -0.37
C GLU A 72 -0.77 4.21 0.59
N MET A 73 0.29 4.93 0.19
CA MET A 73 1.40 5.24 1.09
C MET A 73 0.93 6.07 2.29
N VAL A 74 0.07 7.07 2.07
CA VAL A 74 -0.50 7.87 3.16
C VAL A 74 -1.38 7.01 4.05
N HIS A 75 -2.18 6.12 3.46
CA HIS A 75 -3.00 5.18 4.23
C HIS A 75 -2.14 4.24 5.06
N ALA A 76 -1.10 3.66 4.47
CA ALA A 76 -0.16 2.79 5.18
C ALA A 76 0.52 3.53 6.33
N TYR A 77 0.93 4.78 6.10
CA TYR A 77 1.49 5.62 7.15
C TYR A 77 0.53 5.77 8.32
N SER A 78 -0.74 6.05 8.04
CA SER A 78 -1.73 6.23 9.11
C SER A 78 -1.90 4.98 9.95
N LEU A 79 -1.88 3.80 9.32
CA LEU A 79 -2.00 2.52 10.04
C LEU A 79 -0.77 2.25 10.91
N ILE A 80 0.42 2.49 10.38
CA ILE A 80 1.67 2.32 11.14
C ILE A 80 1.69 3.25 12.35
N HIS A 81 1.31 4.51 12.14
CA HIS A 81 1.25 5.52 13.19
C HIS A 81 0.29 5.10 14.30
N ASP A 82 -0.91 4.64 13.93
CA ASP A 82 -1.92 4.23 14.91
C ASP A 82 -1.50 2.98 15.70
N ASP A 83 -0.70 2.10 15.10
CA ASP A 83 -0.21 0.87 15.75
C ASP A 83 0.90 1.13 16.77
N LEU A 84 1.52 2.30 16.76
CA LEU A 84 2.65 2.61 17.65
C LEU A 84 2.25 2.55 19.13
N PRO A 85 3.23 2.28 20.05
CA PRO A 85 2.95 2.18 21.49
C PRO A 85 2.27 3.40 22.09
N GLY A 86 2.50 4.60 21.57
CA GLY A 86 1.86 5.82 22.04
C GLY A 86 0.41 5.98 21.61
N MET A 87 -0.07 5.14 20.71
CA MET A 87 -1.43 5.14 20.18
C MET A 87 -2.12 3.84 20.60
N ASP A 88 -2.42 2.96 19.66
CA ASP A 88 -3.14 1.71 19.93
C ASP A 88 -2.25 0.60 20.48
N ASN A 89 -0.94 0.72 20.30
CA ASN A 89 0.06 -0.27 20.76
C ASN A 89 -0.26 -1.69 20.26
N ASP A 90 -0.60 -1.80 18.97
CA ASP A 90 -0.93 -3.08 18.38
C ASP A 90 0.32 -3.87 18.01
N ASP A 91 0.31 -5.17 18.30
CA ASP A 91 1.40 -6.08 17.95
C ASP A 91 1.19 -6.73 16.58
N LEU A 92 -0.07 -6.90 16.18
CA LEU A 92 -0.44 -7.59 14.96
C LEU A 92 -1.39 -6.73 14.12
N ARG A 93 -1.24 -6.82 12.81
CA ARG A 93 -2.14 -6.26 11.83
C ARG A 93 -2.28 -7.23 10.67
N ARG A 94 -3.53 -7.58 10.32
CA ARG A 94 -3.82 -8.57 9.26
C ARG A 94 -3.11 -9.90 9.52
N GLY A 95 -3.00 -10.31 10.79
CA GLY A 95 -2.35 -11.54 11.18
C GLY A 95 -0.83 -11.54 11.14
N LYS A 96 -0.21 -10.40 10.84
CA LYS A 96 1.25 -10.25 10.76
C LYS A 96 1.74 -9.24 11.79
N PRO A 97 3.00 -9.33 12.24
CA PRO A 97 3.55 -8.33 13.14
C PRO A 97 3.42 -6.92 12.58
N THR A 98 3.09 -5.95 13.44
CA THR A 98 3.09 -4.54 13.05
C THR A 98 4.51 -4.08 12.72
N THR A 99 4.62 -2.98 11.96
CA THR A 99 5.93 -2.51 11.48
C THR A 99 6.90 -2.24 12.62
N HIS A 100 6.46 -1.61 13.72
CA HIS A 100 7.34 -1.30 14.84
C HIS A 100 7.74 -2.54 15.65
N LYS A 101 6.97 -3.63 15.56
CA LYS A 101 7.34 -4.90 16.20
C LYS A 101 8.31 -5.70 15.35
N LYS A 102 8.22 -5.59 14.03
CA LYS A 102 9.15 -6.28 13.12
C LYS A 102 10.47 -5.54 12.98
N TYR A 103 10.45 -4.24 12.99
CA TYR A 103 11.60 -3.36 12.82
C TYR A 103 11.69 -2.39 14.00
#